data_0f720085217611de2bf34dd8c4b3bb8d
#
_entry.id   0f720085217611de2bf34dd8c4b3bb8d
#
_cell.length_a   1.000
_cell.length_b   1.000
_cell.length_c   1.000
_cell.angle_alpha   90.00
_cell.angle_beta   90.00
_cell.angle_gamma   90.00
#
_symmetry.space_group_name_H-M   'P 1'
#
loop_
_entity.id
_entity.type
_entity.pdbx_description
1 polymer ?
#
loop_
_entity_poly.entity_id
_entity_poly.type
_entity_poly.pdbx_seq_one_letter_code
_entity_poly.pdbx_strand_id
1 'polypeptide(L)'
;MGLFEDWIGTLTLPPLPEFRLRIGRNAVRQIVFRGATTRARIFASEIPGHALIKTDLKPPYDQIYLRRKGAKRRTTDLPVVTAGVALDPANLPSTLTLHWDEVTPLVERANTPEKLLKTWENQFSFRLQSENGDPGLRLPQIGALHAIAAHFAVGDSFEPATVVLPTGTGKTETMLAAQVYLRPVRTLVLVSGVPLRDQIEEKFVALGHLPTAQTVPIELPGPRVAVFAGGIRTVSEAAALLKQANVFIALPNSLDASDPEAIATLAAGCSHLFVDEAHHITAKTWRSVRDRFIKKKVIQFTATPFRRDLQRVDGKIIFNYKLGDAQRAGYYKPINLKTVEEYGDQKARDEAVARAAVEALRHDLNDEKLDHILLARTETQARADVLADLYQRLAPEFAPVKVYSDRLDSQNRAALTALKERKNSGSRVVICVDMLGEGFDFPQLKVAALHDTHKSLAITLQFIGRFTRKGPIDVGQATVITNIADPQAENKLAGLYAEGADWDQLIRRLAEERIDGELRLQDVVEQLKQQGTLSAELSLWNLRPAISTQFYRTKCKDWAPLQYADVLRPSAETWYALDDKDKLLVAVVAQSEEVKWGDYQNITNSLPNTSE
;
A
#
# COMPACT_ATOMS: atom_id res chain seq x y z
N MET A 1 20.48 19.59 -50.48
CA MET A 1 21.73 19.40 -49.74
C MET A 1 21.58 20.02 -48.35
N GLY A 2 22.01 19.31 -47.35
CA GLY A 2 21.65 19.29 -45.97
C GLY A 2 21.83 20.56 -45.17
N LEU A 3 20.71 21.19 -44.84
CA LEU A 3 20.67 22.40 -44.00
C LEU A 3 20.75 22.13 -42.47
N PHE A 4 20.95 20.87 -42.06
CA PHE A 4 21.02 20.48 -40.65
C PHE A 4 22.15 19.48 -40.36
N GLU A 5 23.07 19.30 -41.31
CA GLU A 5 24.16 18.35 -41.14
C GLU A 5 25.08 18.81 -40.02
N ASP A 6 25.31 17.90 -39.03
CA ASP A 6 26.19 18.05 -37.87
C ASP A 6 25.65 18.83 -36.64
N TRP A 7 24.37 19.18 -36.59
CA TRP A 7 23.84 19.70 -35.32
C TRP A 7 23.90 18.64 -34.22
N ILE A 8 24.47 19.00 -33.09
CA ILE A 8 24.52 18.22 -31.86
C ILE A 8 23.96 19.10 -30.75
N GLY A 9 22.95 18.61 -30.04
CA GLY A 9 22.35 19.39 -28.98
C GLY A 9 21.37 18.56 -28.13
N THR A 10 20.54 19.26 -27.39
CA THR A 10 19.52 18.66 -26.54
C THR A 10 18.16 18.74 -27.22
N LEU A 11 17.44 17.62 -27.28
CA LEU A 11 16.12 17.51 -27.83
C LEU A 11 15.09 17.27 -26.73
N THR A 12 14.01 18.06 -26.70
CA THR A 12 12.87 17.83 -25.83
C THR A 12 11.69 17.32 -26.66
N LEU A 13 11.30 16.08 -26.41
CA LEU A 13 10.13 15.43 -26.98
C LEU A 13 8.96 15.52 -26.00
N PRO A 14 7.79 15.97 -26.42
CA PRO A 14 6.61 16.04 -25.56
C PRO A 14 6.04 14.66 -25.30
N PRO A 15 5.25 14.48 -24.21
CA PRO A 15 4.52 13.24 -23.98
C PRO A 15 3.53 12.96 -25.11
N LEU A 16 3.28 11.68 -25.38
CA LEU A 16 2.17 11.27 -26.22
C LEU A 16 0.85 11.35 -25.44
N PRO A 17 -0.29 11.59 -26.14
CA PRO A 17 -1.59 11.49 -25.51
C PRO A 17 -1.80 10.11 -24.89
N GLU A 18 -2.50 10.10 -23.77
CA GLU A 18 -2.85 8.86 -23.09
C GLU A 18 -3.80 8.02 -23.95
N PHE A 19 -3.48 6.72 -24.11
CA PHE A 19 -4.44 5.77 -24.68
C PHE A 19 -5.60 5.56 -23.71
N ARG A 20 -6.82 5.69 -24.20
CA ARG A 20 -8.06 5.47 -23.44
C ARG A 20 -9.04 4.63 -24.25
N LEU A 21 -9.54 3.56 -23.63
CA LEU A 21 -10.57 2.70 -24.18
C LEU A 21 -11.63 2.41 -23.11
N ARG A 22 -12.88 2.27 -23.49
CA ARG A 22 -13.96 1.91 -22.58
C ARG A 22 -14.55 0.56 -22.99
N ILE A 23 -14.63 -0.36 -22.02
CA ILE A 23 -15.23 -1.69 -22.19
C ILE A 23 -16.30 -1.84 -21.10
N GLY A 24 -17.56 -1.81 -21.50
CA GLY A 24 -18.67 -1.73 -20.56
C GLY A 24 -18.57 -0.46 -19.68
N ARG A 25 -18.52 -0.64 -18.37
CA ARG A 25 -18.34 0.44 -17.40
C ARG A 25 -16.87 0.68 -17.02
N ASN A 26 -15.98 -0.16 -17.50
CA ASN A 26 -14.59 -0.20 -17.11
C ASN A 26 -13.74 0.60 -18.11
N ALA A 27 -12.83 1.42 -17.58
CA ALA A 27 -11.89 2.20 -18.37
C ALA A 27 -10.54 1.48 -18.46
N VAL A 28 -9.94 1.47 -19.66
CA VAL A 28 -8.58 1.00 -19.91
C VAL A 28 -7.72 2.20 -20.27
N ARG A 29 -6.60 2.39 -19.58
CA ARG A 29 -5.69 3.53 -19.75
C ARG A 29 -4.26 3.05 -19.96
N GLN A 30 -3.45 3.85 -20.68
CA GLN A 30 -2.02 3.62 -20.84
C GLN A 30 -1.29 4.93 -21.17
N ILE A 31 -0.15 5.15 -20.55
CA ILE A 31 0.84 6.14 -20.99
C ILE A 31 1.88 5.42 -21.85
N VAL A 32 1.92 5.76 -23.12
CA VAL A 32 2.85 5.14 -24.10
C VAL A 32 4.22 5.77 -24.02
N PHE A 33 4.26 7.10 -23.89
CA PHE A 33 5.50 7.86 -23.79
C PHE A 33 5.27 9.11 -22.93
N ARG A 34 6.14 9.32 -21.94
CA ARG A 34 6.01 10.40 -20.94
C ARG A 34 6.64 11.72 -21.37
N GLY A 35 7.24 11.76 -22.57
CA GLY A 35 8.15 12.83 -22.96
C GLY A 35 9.56 12.54 -22.44
N ALA A 36 10.55 13.11 -23.08
CA ALA A 36 11.94 12.97 -22.69
C ALA A 36 12.77 14.16 -23.18
N THR A 37 13.79 14.49 -22.40
CA THR A 37 14.88 15.37 -22.85
C THR A 37 16.13 14.52 -23.02
N THR A 38 16.71 14.54 -24.22
CA THR A 38 17.79 13.64 -24.62
C THR A 38 18.82 14.36 -25.47
N ARG A 39 20.04 13.85 -25.53
CA ARG A 39 20.99 14.27 -26.53
C ARG A 39 20.55 13.80 -27.90
N ALA A 40 20.80 14.60 -28.92
CA ALA A 40 20.42 14.26 -30.26
C ALA A 40 21.40 14.82 -31.28
N ARG A 41 21.48 14.15 -32.43
CA ARG A 41 22.25 14.58 -33.62
C ARG A 41 21.32 14.52 -34.83
N ILE A 42 21.40 15.54 -35.69
CA ILE A 42 20.63 15.62 -36.94
C ILE A 42 21.48 15.20 -38.10
N PHE A 43 20.91 14.41 -38.99
CA PHE A 43 21.53 13.91 -40.21
C PHE A 43 20.65 14.23 -41.43
N ALA A 44 21.26 14.23 -42.61
CA ALA A 44 20.50 14.24 -43.86
C ALA A 44 19.59 13.01 -43.97
N SER A 45 18.44 13.18 -44.61
CA SER A 45 17.48 12.11 -44.85
C SER A 45 17.24 11.97 -46.35
N GLU A 46 17.01 10.74 -46.82
CA GLU A 46 16.60 10.46 -48.20
C GLU A 46 15.19 10.93 -48.50
N ILE A 47 14.36 11.19 -47.43
CA ILE A 47 13.00 11.66 -47.61
C ILE A 47 12.98 13.18 -47.82
N PRO A 48 12.51 13.66 -48.99
CA PRO A 48 12.47 15.08 -49.28
C PRO A 48 11.67 15.86 -48.21
N GLY A 49 12.28 16.95 -47.71
CA GLY A 49 11.66 17.80 -46.68
C GLY A 49 11.73 17.25 -45.24
N HIS A 50 12.45 16.15 -45.03
CA HIS A 50 12.71 15.58 -43.72
C HIS A 50 14.21 15.55 -43.40
N ALA A 51 14.55 15.57 -42.12
CA ALA A 51 15.88 15.26 -41.60
C ALA A 51 15.76 14.08 -40.61
N LEU A 52 16.83 13.28 -40.48
CA LEU A 52 16.85 12.17 -39.53
C LEU A 52 17.52 12.64 -38.23
N ILE A 53 16.82 12.50 -37.12
CA ILE A 53 17.35 12.72 -35.78
C ILE A 53 17.72 11.36 -35.18
N LYS A 54 18.92 11.22 -34.67
CA LYS A 54 19.32 10.11 -33.79
C LYS A 54 19.38 10.62 -32.36
N THR A 55 18.83 9.86 -31.42
CA THR A 55 18.77 10.19 -29.99
C THR A 55 19.44 9.10 -29.15
N ASP A 56 19.66 9.36 -27.87
CA ASP A 56 20.14 8.37 -26.90
C ASP A 56 18.99 7.52 -26.30
N LEU A 57 17.75 7.70 -26.78
CA LEU A 57 16.58 6.93 -26.34
C LEU A 57 16.58 5.53 -26.95
N LYS A 58 15.73 4.65 -26.39
CA LYS A 58 15.50 3.31 -26.94
C LYS A 58 14.49 3.34 -28.09
N PRO A 59 14.51 2.32 -28.99
CA PRO A 59 13.48 2.18 -30.01
C PRO A 59 12.04 2.24 -29.44
N PRO A 60 11.10 2.89 -30.12
CA PRO A 60 11.20 3.47 -31.47
C PRO A 60 11.67 4.92 -31.51
N TYR A 61 12.18 5.47 -30.40
CA TYR A 61 12.55 6.88 -30.28
C TYR A 61 14.05 7.16 -30.47
N ASP A 62 14.84 6.13 -30.74
CA ASP A 62 16.26 6.23 -31.07
C ASP A 62 16.50 6.92 -32.42
N GLN A 63 15.54 6.81 -33.35
CA GLN A 63 15.55 7.45 -34.66
C GLN A 63 14.17 8.08 -34.93
N ILE A 64 14.16 9.36 -35.32
CA ILE A 64 12.95 10.17 -35.50
C ILE A 64 13.14 11.04 -36.72
N TYR A 65 12.10 11.21 -37.55
CA TYR A 65 12.14 12.17 -38.64
C TYR A 65 11.66 13.55 -38.18
N LEU A 66 12.46 14.56 -38.45
CA LEU A 66 12.08 15.97 -38.33
C LEU A 66 11.52 16.44 -39.67
N ARG A 67 10.23 16.68 -39.73
CA ARG A 67 9.58 17.26 -40.91
C ARG A 67 9.71 18.78 -40.90
N ARG A 68 10.18 19.35 -42.00
CA ARG A 68 10.27 20.81 -42.19
C ARG A 68 8.90 21.44 -42.35
N LYS A 69 8.74 22.65 -41.86
CA LYS A 69 7.51 23.43 -42.04
C LYS A 69 7.20 23.55 -43.55
N GLY A 70 5.96 23.20 -43.95
CA GLY A 70 5.53 23.23 -45.36
C GLY A 70 5.86 21.97 -46.18
N ALA A 71 6.69 21.05 -45.68
CA ALA A 71 6.92 19.78 -46.36
C ALA A 71 5.68 18.89 -46.31
N LYS A 72 5.44 18.13 -47.40
CA LYS A 72 4.31 17.18 -47.46
C LYS A 72 4.50 16.07 -46.43
N ARG A 73 3.41 15.71 -45.75
CA ARG A 73 3.37 14.51 -44.90
C ARG A 73 3.60 13.27 -45.74
N ARG A 74 4.40 12.33 -45.20
CA ARG A 74 4.65 11.02 -45.80
C ARG A 74 4.50 9.96 -44.73
N THR A 75 3.95 8.82 -45.13
CA THR A 75 3.95 7.64 -44.26
C THR A 75 5.38 7.14 -44.12
N THR A 76 5.84 7.00 -42.90
CA THR A 76 7.19 6.53 -42.54
C THR A 76 7.11 5.45 -41.48
N ASP A 77 8.11 4.59 -41.43
CA ASP A 77 8.21 3.57 -40.38
C ASP A 77 8.67 4.14 -39.03
N LEU A 78 9.33 5.28 -39.04
CA LEU A 78 9.82 5.99 -37.85
C LEU A 78 8.83 7.07 -37.41
N PRO A 79 8.82 7.43 -36.12
CA PRO A 79 8.09 8.58 -35.61
C PRO A 79 8.49 9.88 -36.33
N VAL A 80 7.53 10.78 -36.53
CA VAL A 80 7.76 12.09 -37.17
C VAL A 80 7.43 13.20 -36.19
N VAL A 81 8.32 14.17 -36.10
CA VAL A 81 8.17 15.40 -35.30
C VAL A 81 8.27 16.64 -36.19
N THR A 82 7.73 17.74 -35.70
CA THR A 82 7.81 19.07 -36.31
C THR A 82 8.27 20.10 -35.28
N ALA A 83 8.96 21.13 -35.72
CA ALA A 83 9.22 22.30 -34.91
C ALA A 83 8.02 23.26 -34.97
N GLY A 84 7.63 23.82 -33.82
CA GLY A 84 6.54 24.80 -33.73
C GLY A 84 6.84 26.11 -34.45
N VAL A 85 8.12 26.44 -34.59
CA VAL A 85 8.64 27.62 -35.29
C VAL A 85 9.50 27.20 -36.47
N ALA A 86 9.72 28.12 -37.44
CA ALA A 86 10.66 27.86 -38.50
C ALA A 86 12.08 27.81 -37.90
N LEU A 87 12.78 26.73 -38.15
CA LEU A 87 14.17 26.56 -37.71
C LEU A 87 15.09 27.22 -38.77
N ASP A 88 15.97 28.12 -38.32
CA ASP A 88 17.06 28.62 -39.14
C ASP A 88 18.22 27.60 -39.14
N PRO A 89 18.53 27.02 -40.29
CA PRO A 89 19.57 26.00 -40.37
C PRO A 89 20.98 26.50 -40.02
N ALA A 90 21.21 27.80 -40.19
CA ALA A 90 22.50 28.41 -39.88
C ALA A 90 22.67 28.74 -38.40
N ASN A 91 21.56 28.76 -37.64
CA ASN A 91 21.55 29.19 -36.22
C ASN A 91 20.56 28.38 -35.39
N LEU A 92 20.77 27.07 -35.32
CA LEU A 92 19.92 26.20 -34.49
C LEU A 92 20.24 26.39 -33.02
N PRO A 93 19.21 26.49 -32.15
CA PRO A 93 19.40 26.59 -30.72
C PRO A 93 20.00 25.28 -30.13
N SER A 94 20.73 25.38 -29.04
CA SER A 94 21.32 24.22 -28.35
C SER A 94 20.26 23.24 -27.81
N THR A 95 19.02 23.73 -27.65
CA THR A 95 17.86 22.91 -27.22
C THR A 95 16.72 23.10 -28.20
N LEU A 96 16.23 21.98 -28.76
CA LEU A 96 15.08 21.96 -29.66
C LEU A 96 13.87 21.37 -28.94
N THR A 97 12.75 22.11 -28.93
CA THR A 97 11.45 21.63 -28.48
C THR A 97 10.60 21.33 -29.71
N LEU A 98 10.16 20.08 -29.82
CA LEU A 98 9.43 19.57 -30.97
C LEU A 98 8.02 19.13 -30.61
N HIS A 99 7.18 18.89 -31.62
CA HIS A 99 5.84 18.38 -31.49
C HIS A 99 5.67 17.16 -32.38
N TRP A 100 4.88 16.17 -31.94
CA TRP A 100 4.55 15.01 -32.78
C TRP A 100 3.70 15.45 -33.97
N ASP A 101 4.06 14.96 -35.15
CA ASP A 101 3.32 15.27 -36.38
C ASP A 101 2.02 14.45 -36.46
N GLU A 102 2.09 13.16 -36.13
CA GLU A 102 0.97 12.24 -36.04
C GLU A 102 1.07 11.41 -34.76
N VAL A 103 0.10 11.57 -33.86
CA VAL A 103 0.12 10.88 -32.55
C VAL A 103 -0.61 9.55 -32.58
N THR A 104 -1.68 9.41 -33.41
CA THR A 104 -2.54 8.21 -33.44
C THR A 104 -1.77 6.93 -33.75
N PRO A 105 -0.94 6.87 -34.80
CA PRO A 105 -0.17 5.65 -35.09
C PRO A 105 0.80 5.27 -33.96
N LEU A 106 1.37 6.26 -33.27
CA LEU A 106 2.30 6.02 -32.16
C LEU A 106 1.57 5.45 -30.94
N VAL A 107 0.39 5.99 -30.64
CA VAL A 107 -0.45 5.51 -29.53
C VAL A 107 -1.05 4.13 -29.84
N GLU A 108 -1.47 3.87 -31.06
CA GLU A 108 -2.04 2.58 -31.48
C GLU A 108 -0.97 1.49 -31.63
N ARG A 109 0.24 1.83 -32.05
CA ARG A 109 1.40 0.92 -32.03
C ARG A 109 1.70 0.35 -30.64
N ALA A 110 1.24 1.01 -29.62
CA ALA A 110 1.47 0.64 -28.22
C ALA A 110 0.74 -0.62 -27.75
N ASN A 111 0.22 -1.45 -28.68
CA ASN A 111 0.39 -2.87 -28.48
C ASN A 111 -0.63 -3.61 -27.65
N THR A 112 -0.90 -4.80 -28.10
CA THR A 112 -1.52 -5.84 -27.28
C THR A 112 -0.69 -6.05 -25.99
N PRO A 113 -1.34 -6.54 -24.92
CA PRO A 113 -0.64 -6.86 -23.66
C PRO A 113 0.63 -7.70 -23.86
N GLU A 114 0.62 -8.65 -24.78
CA GLU A 114 1.74 -9.55 -25.04
C GLU A 114 2.95 -8.84 -25.71
N LYS A 115 2.68 -7.93 -26.65
CA LYS A 115 3.73 -7.14 -27.30
C LYS A 115 4.39 -6.18 -26.29
N LEU A 116 3.58 -5.59 -25.42
CA LEU A 116 4.10 -4.71 -24.36
C LEU A 116 5.11 -5.43 -23.47
N LEU A 117 4.80 -6.67 -23.04
CA LEU A 117 5.72 -7.43 -22.18
C LEU A 117 7.08 -7.70 -22.84
N LYS A 118 7.11 -7.83 -24.18
CA LYS A 118 8.36 -7.93 -24.92
C LYS A 118 9.19 -6.64 -24.85
N THR A 119 8.54 -5.47 -24.83
CA THR A 119 9.26 -4.19 -24.68
C THR A 119 9.87 -4.02 -23.29
N TRP A 120 9.38 -4.75 -22.27
CA TRP A 120 9.92 -4.71 -20.92
C TRP A 120 11.08 -5.69 -20.69
N GLU A 121 11.37 -6.54 -21.66
CA GLU A 121 12.42 -7.54 -21.54
C GLU A 121 13.79 -6.88 -21.34
N ASN A 122 14.49 -7.28 -20.26
CA ASN A 122 15.79 -6.74 -19.87
C ASN A 122 15.82 -5.20 -19.65
N GLN A 123 14.67 -4.58 -19.38
CA GLN A 123 14.60 -3.14 -19.14
C GLN A 123 14.62 -2.76 -17.65
N PHE A 124 14.48 -3.72 -16.75
CA PHE A 124 14.52 -3.46 -15.30
C PHE A 124 15.94 -3.58 -14.76
N SER A 125 16.36 -2.58 -13.97
CA SER A 125 17.66 -2.54 -13.32
C SER A 125 17.51 -2.45 -11.80
N PHE A 126 18.20 -3.31 -11.06
CA PHE A 126 18.31 -3.25 -9.60
C PHE A 126 19.29 -2.14 -9.18
N ARG A 127 18.86 -0.90 -9.32
CA ARG A 127 19.64 0.27 -8.93
C ARG A 127 19.28 0.67 -7.51
N LEU A 128 20.27 0.68 -6.60
CA LEU A 128 20.10 1.14 -5.23
C LEU A 128 20.20 2.67 -5.18
N GLN A 129 19.28 3.30 -4.45
CA GLN A 129 19.38 4.71 -4.09
C GLN A 129 20.62 4.91 -3.21
N SER A 130 21.52 5.82 -3.60
CA SER A 130 22.70 6.13 -2.77
C SER A 130 22.35 7.09 -1.62
N GLU A 131 23.21 7.14 -0.61
CA GLU A 131 23.11 8.12 0.48
C GLU A 131 23.28 9.56 -0.01
N ASN A 132 24.00 9.75 -1.10
CA ASN A 132 24.24 11.05 -1.76
C ASN A 132 23.05 11.52 -2.61
N GLY A 133 21.95 10.77 -2.64
CA GLY A 133 20.73 11.11 -3.38
C GLY A 133 20.69 10.66 -4.83
N ASP A 134 21.63 9.81 -5.28
CA ASP A 134 21.55 9.21 -6.61
C ASP A 134 20.24 8.42 -6.76
N PRO A 135 19.61 8.50 -7.95
CA PRO A 135 18.33 7.84 -8.16
C PRO A 135 18.46 6.31 -8.09
N GLY A 136 17.47 5.69 -7.47
CA GLY A 136 17.40 4.24 -7.29
C GLY A 136 16.21 3.80 -6.43
N LEU A 137 16.08 2.50 -6.25
CA LEU A 137 15.18 1.90 -5.28
C LEU A 137 15.81 1.92 -3.90
N ARG A 138 14.99 2.02 -2.89
CA ARG A 138 15.43 1.91 -1.49
C ARG A 138 15.82 0.47 -1.16
N LEU A 139 16.71 0.29 -0.20
CA LEU A 139 17.17 -1.03 0.24
C LEU A 139 16.03 -2.03 0.54
N PRO A 140 14.97 -1.66 1.31
CA PRO A 140 13.86 -2.58 1.55
C PRO A 140 13.08 -2.97 0.30
N GLN A 141 13.01 -2.11 -0.71
CA GLN A 141 12.35 -2.41 -1.98
C GLN A 141 13.15 -3.47 -2.76
N ILE A 142 14.47 -3.31 -2.83
CA ILE A 142 15.37 -4.29 -3.47
C ILE A 142 15.32 -5.62 -2.73
N GLY A 143 15.40 -5.62 -1.39
CA GLY A 143 15.31 -6.82 -0.57
C GLY A 143 14.00 -7.58 -0.79
N ALA A 144 12.87 -6.86 -0.83
CA ALA A 144 11.56 -7.44 -1.11
C ALA A 144 11.49 -8.05 -2.52
N LEU A 145 12.03 -7.39 -3.54
CA LEU A 145 12.06 -7.93 -4.90
C LEU A 145 12.89 -9.21 -5.01
N HIS A 146 14.05 -9.27 -4.34
CA HIS A 146 14.85 -10.48 -4.29
C HIS A 146 14.12 -11.63 -3.56
N ALA A 147 13.45 -11.34 -2.46
CA ALA A 147 12.65 -12.33 -1.74
C ALA A 147 11.48 -12.88 -2.60
N ILE A 148 10.79 -11.99 -3.32
CA ILE A 148 9.73 -12.38 -4.28
C ILE A 148 10.31 -13.27 -5.38
N ALA A 149 11.43 -12.87 -5.98
CA ALA A 149 12.08 -13.65 -7.02
C ALA A 149 12.50 -15.04 -6.52
N ALA A 150 13.13 -15.10 -5.34
CA ALA A 150 13.56 -16.35 -4.72
C ALA A 150 12.37 -17.28 -4.41
N HIS A 151 11.29 -16.74 -3.83
CA HIS A 151 10.10 -17.53 -3.48
C HIS A 151 9.50 -18.24 -4.71
N PHE A 152 9.41 -17.56 -5.85
CA PHE A 152 8.83 -18.12 -7.07
C PHE A 152 9.84 -18.86 -7.97
N ALA A 153 11.14 -18.79 -7.68
CA ALA A 153 12.16 -19.55 -8.38
C ALA A 153 12.31 -20.99 -7.82
N VAL A 154 11.96 -21.20 -6.55
CA VAL A 154 12.06 -22.50 -5.88
C VAL A 154 10.79 -23.31 -6.13
N GLY A 155 10.70 -23.94 -7.31
CA GLY A 155 9.63 -24.87 -7.66
C GLY A 155 8.27 -24.23 -7.94
N ASP A 156 7.22 -25.04 -8.01
CA ASP A 156 5.83 -24.63 -8.24
C ASP A 156 5.15 -24.16 -6.93
N SER A 157 5.77 -23.23 -6.22
CA SER A 157 5.14 -22.68 -5.02
C SER A 157 3.98 -21.76 -5.41
N PHE A 158 2.76 -22.21 -5.09
CA PHE A 158 1.53 -21.43 -5.20
C PHE A 158 1.08 -20.88 -3.83
N GLU A 159 1.90 -21.03 -2.82
CA GLU A 159 1.66 -20.43 -1.53
C GLU A 159 1.75 -18.89 -1.66
N PRO A 160 0.76 -18.14 -1.13
CA PRO A 160 0.82 -16.68 -1.18
C PRO A 160 2.07 -16.13 -0.49
N ALA A 161 2.79 -15.28 -1.19
CA ALA A 161 3.98 -14.58 -0.68
C ALA A 161 3.58 -13.28 0.00
N THR A 162 3.90 -13.11 1.28
CA THR A 162 3.61 -11.88 2.04
C THR A 162 4.88 -11.06 2.23
N VAL A 163 4.83 -9.81 1.78
CA VAL A 163 5.87 -8.79 1.92
C VAL A 163 5.43 -7.77 2.95
N VAL A 164 6.11 -7.72 4.09
CA VAL A 164 5.85 -6.75 5.16
C VAL A 164 6.80 -5.57 5.01
N LEU A 165 6.22 -4.41 4.70
CA LEU A 165 6.93 -3.14 4.52
C LEU A 165 6.19 -2.05 5.28
N PRO A 166 6.82 -1.37 6.25
CA PRO A 166 6.21 -0.26 6.96
C PRO A 166 5.66 0.80 6.00
N THR A 167 4.60 1.49 6.40
CA THR A 167 4.01 2.58 5.63
C THR A 167 5.09 3.63 5.33
N GLY A 168 5.20 4.07 4.07
CA GLY A 168 6.21 5.07 3.67
C GLY A 168 7.56 4.51 3.19
N THR A 169 7.83 3.21 3.34
CA THR A 169 9.05 2.58 2.80
C THR A 169 8.96 2.24 1.32
N GLY A 170 7.79 2.47 0.70
CA GLY A 170 7.60 2.35 -0.74
C GLY A 170 6.93 1.06 -1.21
N LYS A 171 5.96 0.51 -0.47
CA LYS A 171 5.18 -0.68 -0.86
C LYS A 171 4.67 -0.63 -2.31
N THR A 172 4.00 0.46 -2.69
CA THR A 172 3.44 0.60 -4.04
C THR A 172 4.52 0.61 -5.11
N GLU A 173 5.65 1.27 -4.87
CA GLU A 173 6.78 1.26 -5.80
C GLU A 173 7.42 -0.13 -5.91
N THR A 174 7.45 -0.90 -4.81
CA THR A 174 7.87 -2.31 -4.83
C THR A 174 6.92 -3.17 -5.67
N MET A 175 5.62 -2.94 -5.55
CA MET A 175 4.58 -3.62 -6.36
C MET A 175 4.75 -3.32 -7.86
N LEU A 176 4.98 -2.05 -8.22
CA LEU A 176 5.27 -1.63 -9.59
C LEU A 176 6.56 -2.26 -10.13
N ALA A 177 7.61 -2.24 -9.31
CA ALA A 177 8.89 -2.87 -9.66
C ALA A 177 8.72 -4.38 -9.88
N ALA A 178 7.95 -5.06 -9.02
CA ALA A 178 7.62 -6.47 -9.21
C ALA A 178 6.84 -6.72 -10.50
N GLN A 179 5.89 -5.83 -10.86
CA GLN A 179 5.15 -5.91 -12.11
C GLN A 179 6.06 -5.84 -13.35
N VAL A 180 7.04 -4.93 -13.34
CA VAL A 180 7.96 -4.78 -14.48
C VAL A 180 9.01 -5.89 -14.49
N TYR A 181 9.56 -6.24 -13.34
CA TYR A 181 10.61 -7.25 -13.20
C TYR A 181 10.12 -8.67 -13.53
N LEU A 182 8.99 -9.09 -12.93
CA LEU A 182 8.42 -10.43 -13.13
C LEU A 182 7.72 -10.57 -14.49
N ARG A 183 7.29 -9.48 -15.08
CA ARG A 183 6.55 -9.44 -16.36
C ARG A 183 5.36 -10.41 -16.39
N PRO A 184 4.47 -10.39 -15.39
CA PRO A 184 3.29 -11.24 -15.41
C PRO A 184 2.45 -10.96 -16.67
N VAL A 185 1.93 -12.01 -17.29
CA VAL A 185 1.11 -11.85 -18.51
C VAL A 185 -0.07 -10.95 -18.22
N ARG A 186 -0.78 -11.22 -17.13
CA ARG A 186 -1.86 -10.37 -16.61
C ARG A 186 -1.89 -10.45 -15.09
N THR A 187 -2.12 -9.33 -14.45
CA THR A 187 -2.16 -9.19 -12.98
C THR A 187 -3.50 -8.62 -12.55
N LEU A 188 -4.16 -9.25 -11.60
CA LEU A 188 -5.23 -8.62 -10.84
C LEU A 188 -4.60 -7.96 -9.60
N VAL A 189 -4.89 -6.70 -9.36
CA VAL A 189 -4.48 -5.92 -8.19
C VAL A 189 -5.71 -5.65 -7.34
N LEU A 190 -5.74 -6.17 -6.13
CA LEU A 190 -6.79 -5.89 -5.15
C LEU A 190 -6.36 -4.77 -4.22
N VAL A 191 -7.24 -3.81 -4.03
CA VAL A 191 -7.06 -2.66 -3.16
C VAL A 191 -8.26 -2.49 -2.24
N SER A 192 -8.05 -1.94 -1.05
CA SER A 192 -9.06 -1.88 0.01
C SER A 192 -10.10 -0.76 -0.15
N GLY A 193 -9.80 0.31 -0.89
CA GLY A 193 -10.67 1.49 -0.99
C GLY A 193 -10.54 2.27 -2.29
N VAL A 194 -11.56 3.07 -2.60
CA VAL A 194 -11.63 3.89 -3.84
C VAL A 194 -10.47 4.88 -3.95
N PRO A 195 -10.10 5.66 -2.91
CA PRO A 195 -8.98 6.59 -3.02
C PRO A 195 -7.65 5.89 -3.32
N LEU A 196 -7.43 4.72 -2.73
CA LEU A 196 -6.24 3.91 -2.97
C LEU A 196 -6.25 3.32 -4.38
N ARG A 197 -7.42 2.89 -4.87
CA ARG A 197 -7.59 2.41 -6.25
C ARG A 197 -7.16 3.46 -7.27
N ASP A 198 -7.67 4.68 -7.11
CA ASP A 198 -7.38 5.77 -8.03
C ASP A 198 -5.89 6.18 -7.97
N GLN A 199 -5.29 6.18 -6.79
CA GLN A 199 -3.86 6.42 -6.62
C GLN A 199 -3.00 5.32 -7.25
N ILE A 200 -3.37 4.06 -7.07
CA ILE A 200 -2.66 2.91 -7.63
C ILE A 200 -2.80 2.89 -9.15
N GLU A 201 -3.98 3.22 -9.70
CA GLU A 201 -4.18 3.37 -11.13
C GLU A 201 -3.18 4.36 -11.73
N GLU A 202 -3.14 5.58 -11.22
CA GLU A 202 -2.21 6.60 -11.70
C GLU A 202 -0.75 6.14 -11.65
N LYS A 203 -0.36 5.49 -10.56
CA LYS A 203 0.99 4.96 -10.40
C LYS A 203 1.29 3.83 -11.40
N PHE A 204 0.37 2.89 -11.60
CA PHE A 204 0.59 1.81 -12.58
C PHE A 204 0.68 2.36 -14.00
N VAL A 205 -0.24 3.24 -14.40
CA VAL A 205 -0.25 3.86 -15.72
C VAL A 205 1.06 4.63 -15.99
N ALA A 206 1.57 5.34 -14.98
CA ALA A 206 2.79 6.13 -15.07
C ALA A 206 4.08 5.36 -14.75
N LEU A 207 4.03 4.10 -14.30
CA LEU A 207 5.15 3.36 -13.69
C LEU A 207 5.74 4.06 -12.44
N GLY A 208 4.94 4.88 -11.75
CA GLY A 208 5.31 5.57 -10.51
C GLY A 208 6.64 6.31 -10.60
N HIS A 209 7.53 6.05 -9.65
CA HIS A 209 8.88 6.63 -9.61
C HIS A 209 9.95 5.79 -10.32
N LEU A 210 9.62 4.64 -10.92
CA LEU A 210 10.62 3.76 -11.53
C LEU A 210 11.46 4.45 -12.62
N PRO A 211 10.87 5.27 -13.53
CA PRO A 211 11.66 6.00 -14.52
C PRO A 211 12.58 7.05 -13.90
N THR A 212 12.13 7.82 -12.92
CA THR A 212 12.93 8.83 -12.22
C THR A 212 14.00 8.20 -11.32
N ALA A 213 13.72 7.03 -10.76
CA ALA A 213 14.69 6.20 -10.05
C ALA A 213 15.71 5.53 -11.01
N GLN A 214 15.57 5.73 -12.32
CA GLN A 214 16.42 5.12 -13.35
C GLN A 214 16.52 3.59 -13.25
N THR A 215 15.47 2.95 -12.71
CA THR A 215 15.35 1.49 -12.66
C THR A 215 14.73 0.92 -13.92
N VAL A 216 14.06 1.78 -14.69
CA VAL A 216 13.57 1.53 -16.04
C VAL A 216 13.85 2.74 -16.94
N PRO A 217 13.99 2.56 -18.26
CA PRO A 217 14.11 3.67 -19.20
C PRO A 217 12.90 4.61 -19.13
N ILE A 218 13.13 5.91 -19.33
CA ILE A 218 12.05 6.92 -19.29
C ILE A 218 11.04 6.72 -20.42
N GLU A 219 11.49 6.21 -21.56
CA GLU A 219 10.68 5.89 -22.73
C GLU A 219 9.88 4.58 -22.59
N LEU A 220 10.13 3.78 -21.54
CA LEU A 220 9.43 2.52 -21.37
C LEU A 220 7.92 2.74 -21.26
N PRO A 221 7.08 2.15 -22.12
CA PRO A 221 5.63 2.32 -22.03
C PRO A 221 5.08 1.70 -20.74
N GLY A 222 4.11 2.38 -20.14
CA GLY A 222 3.38 1.86 -18.98
C GLY A 222 2.46 0.69 -19.36
N PRO A 223 1.97 -0.08 -18.38
CA PRO A 223 1.00 -1.13 -18.62
C PRO A 223 -0.33 -0.55 -19.09
N ARG A 224 -1.10 -1.35 -19.82
CA ARG A 224 -2.52 -1.09 -20.00
C ARG A 224 -3.28 -1.50 -18.75
N VAL A 225 -3.85 -0.53 -18.08
CA VAL A 225 -4.51 -0.66 -16.79
C VAL A 225 -6.02 -0.57 -16.98
N ALA A 226 -6.75 -1.59 -16.57
CA ALA A 226 -8.21 -1.59 -16.51
C ALA A 226 -8.67 -1.42 -15.07
N VAL A 227 -9.57 -0.47 -14.80
CA VAL A 227 -10.14 -0.22 -13.48
C VAL A 227 -11.60 -0.63 -13.44
N PHE A 228 -11.96 -1.42 -12.42
CA PHE A 228 -13.33 -1.86 -12.24
C PHE A 228 -14.13 -0.85 -11.42
N ALA A 229 -14.94 -0.06 -12.14
CA ALA A 229 -15.80 0.94 -11.51
C ALA A 229 -17.11 0.36 -10.96
N GLY A 230 -17.56 -0.82 -11.45
CA GLY A 230 -18.85 -1.37 -11.05
C GLY A 230 -19.04 -2.87 -11.39
N GLY A 231 -17.95 -3.62 -11.37
CA GLY A 231 -17.96 -5.05 -11.69
C GLY A 231 -17.95 -5.36 -13.19
N ILE A 232 -17.83 -6.64 -13.52
CA ILE A 232 -17.89 -7.19 -14.89
C ILE A 232 -19.19 -7.96 -15.04
N ARG A 233 -19.95 -7.72 -16.08
CA ARG A 233 -21.32 -8.26 -16.22
C ARG A 233 -21.45 -9.49 -17.09
N THR A 234 -20.50 -9.70 -18.02
CA THR A 234 -20.57 -10.82 -18.97
C THR A 234 -19.19 -11.41 -19.25
N VAL A 235 -19.17 -12.68 -19.62
CA VAL A 235 -17.95 -13.37 -20.08
C VAL A 235 -17.31 -12.67 -21.28
N SER A 236 -18.13 -12.12 -22.19
CA SER A 236 -17.64 -11.36 -23.34
C SER A 236 -16.89 -10.08 -22.92
N GLU A 237 -17.40 -9.37 -21.91
CA GLU A 237 -16.72 -8.21 -21.33
C GLU A 237 -15.39 -8.60 -20.70
N ALA A 238 -15.34 -9.69 -19.92
CA ALA A 238 -14.11 -10.23 -19.36
C ALA A 238 -13.09 -10.59 -20.44
N ALA A 239 -13.52 -11.27 -21.51
CA ALA A 239 -12.66 -11.62 -22.63
C ALA A 239 -12.13 -10.39 -23.38
N ALA A 240 -12.96 -9.35 -23.56
CA ALA A 240 -12.53 -8.09 -24.16
C ALA A 240 -11.49 -7.36 -23.29
N LEU A 241 -11.70 -7.32 -21.97
CA LEU A 241 -10.73 -6.75 -21.01
C LEU A 241 -9.39 -7.50 -21.04
N LEU A 242 -9.40 -8.83 -21.06
CA LEU A 242 -8.20 -9.66 -21.16
C LEU A 242 -7.40 -9.41 -22.45
N LYS A 243 -8.07 -9.07 -23.56
CA LYS A 243 -7.40 -8.71 -24.83
C LYS A 243 -6.74 -7.33 -24.76
N GLN A 244 -7.23 -6.43 -23.91
CA GLN A 244 -6.82 -5.03 -23.91
C GLN A 244 -5.93 -4.61 -22.75
N ALA A 245 -5.90 -5.35 -21.64
CA ALA A 245 -5.18 -4.92 -20.44
C ALA A 245 -4.20 -5.96 -19.88
N ASN A 246 -3.12 -5.46 -19.28
CA ASN A 246 -2.13 -6.24 -18.53
C ASN A 246 -2.42 -6.24 -17.04
N VAL A 247 -2.99 -5.15 -16.53
CA VAL A 247 -3.26 -4.93 -15.11
C VAL A 247 -4.73 -4.60 -14.93
N PHE A 248 -5.35 -5.27 -13.99
CA PHE A 248 -6.74 -5.07 -13.60
C PHE A 248 -6.74 -4.61 -12.15
N ILE A 249 -7.33 -3.45 -11.86
CA ILE A 249 -7.42 -2.93 -10.49
C ILE A 249 -8.87 -3.01 -10.03
N ALA A 250 -9.10 -3.70 -8.91
CA ALA A 250 -10.42 -3.95 -8.39
C ALA A 250 -10.50 -3.74 -6.88
N LEU A 251 -11.67 -3.32 -6.43
CA LEU A 251 -12.09 -3.44 -5.03
C LEU A 251 -12.71 -4.82 -4.80
N PRO A 252 -12.62 -5.41 -3.60
CA PRO A 252 -13.32 -6.64 -3.27
C PRO A 252 -14.81 -6.60 -3.63
N ASN A 253 -15.49 -5.51 -3.26
CA ASN A 253 -16.92 -5.32 -3.55
C ASN A 253 -17.23 -5.27 -5.05
N SER A 254 -16.29 -4.81 -5.89
CA SER A 254 -16.46 -4.81 -7.35
C SER A 254 -16.39 -6.22 -7.93
N LEU A 255 -15.61 -7.11 -7.30
CA LEU A 255 -15.57 -8.53 -7.68
C LEU A 255 -16.85 -9.25 -7.24
N ASP A 256 -17.34 -8.98 -6.05
CA ASP A 256 -18.58 -9.56 -5.52
C ASP A 256 -19.82 -9.12 -6.33
N ALA A 257 -19.79 -7.90 -6.88
CA ALA A 257 -20.85 -7.35 -7.73
C ALA A 257 -20.76 -7.81 -9.20
N SER A 258 -19.76 -8.62 -9.55
CA SER A 258 -19.55 -9.12 -10.90
C SER A 258 -20.25 -10.45 -11.14
N ASP A 259 -20.52 -10.74 -12.41
CA ASP A 259 -20.99 -12.05 -12.82
C ASP A 259 -19.95 -13.14 -12.48
N PRO A 260 -20.34 -14.26 -11.83
CA PRO A 260 -19.41 -15.30 -11.38
C PRO A 260 -18.59 -15.94 -12.51
N GLU A 261 -19.17 -16.16 -13.69
CA GLU A 261 -18.49 -16.75 -14.84
C GLU A 261 -17.53 -15.75 -15.50
N ALA A 262 -17.91 -14.47 -15.52
CA ALA A 262 -17.06 -13.40 -16.01
C ALA A 262 -15.80 -13.25 -15.13
N ILE A 263 -15.95 -13.31 -13.79
CA ILE A 263 -14.81 -13.27 -12.88
C ILE A 263 -13.95 -14.53 -12.98
N ALA A 264 -14.57 -15.71 -13.13
CA ALA A 264 -13.82 -16.94 -13.36
C ALA A 264 -12.97 -16.86 -14.63
N THR A 265 -13.56 -16.32 -15.71
CA THR A 265 -12.86 -16.08 -16.98
C THR A 265 -11.69 -15.11 -16.82
N LEU A 266 -11.90 -13.99 -16.10
CA LEU A 266 -10.84 -13.03 -15.81
C LEU A 266 -9.70 -13.66 -15.00
N ALA A 267 -10.04 -14.36 -13.91
CA ALA A 267 -9.08 -15.03 -13.05
C ALA A 267 -8.28 -16.11 -13.79
N ALA A 268 -8.94 -16.89 -14.65
CA ALA A 268 -8.27 -17.86 -15.51
C ALA A 268 -7.24 -17.21 -16.44
N GLY A 269 -7.55 -16.03 -16.97
CA GLY A 269 -6.66 -15.25 -17.85
C GLY A 269 -5.52 -14.53 -17.12
N CYS A 270 -5.57 -14.38 -15.79
CA CYS A 270 -4.52 -13.78 -14.98
C CYS A 270 -3.48 -14.82 -14.55
N SER A 271 -2.21 -14.42 -14.56
CA SER A 271 -1.10 -15.23 -14.05
C SER A 271 -0.75 -14.90 -12.60
N HIS A 272 -1.03 -13.66 -12.17
CA HIS A 272 -0.68 -13.15 -10.85
C HIS A 272 -1.85 -12.43 -10.18
N LEU A 273 -1.85 -12.47 -8.86
CA LEU A 273 -2.70 -11.67 -7.98
C LEU A 273 -1.80 -10.85 -7.07
N PHE A 274 -1.92 -9.53 -7.11
CA PHE A 274 -1.31 -8.63 -6.14
C PHE A 274 -2.38 -8.11 -5.20
N VAL A 275 -2.06 -8.07 -3.91
CA VAL A 275 -2.98 -7.61 -2.87
C VAL A 275 -2.31 -6.48 -2.11
N ASP A 276 -2.83 -5.28 -2.23
CA ASP A 276 -2.35 -4.15 -1.44
C ASP A 276 -3.13 -4.04 -0.13
N GLU A 277 -2.43 -3.71 0.95
CA GLU A 277 -2.94 -3.66 2.31
C GLU A 277 -3.76 -4.93 2.68
N ALA A 278 -3.14 -6.09 2.50
CA ALA A 278 -3.78 -7.40 2.63
C ALA A 278 -4.49 -7.62 3.98
N HIS A 279 -4.06 -6.90 5.04
CA HIS A 279 -4.70 -6.96 6.37
C HIS A 279 -6.13 -6.37 6.42
N HIS A 280 -6.56 -5.62 5.39
CA HIS A 280 -7.94 -5.10 5.28
C HIS A 280 -8.92 -6.08 4.64
N ILE A 281 -8.45 -7.10 3.96
CA ILE A 281 -9.31 -8.06 3.29
C ILE A 281 -9.90 -9.03 4.33
N THR A 282 -11.24 -9.09 4.41
CA THR A 282 -11.91 -10.01 5.32
C THR A 282 -11.62 -11.46 4.94
N ALA A 283 -11.68 -12.37 5.92
CA ALA A 283 -11.47 -13.80 5.67
C ALA A 283 -12.41 -14.37 4.61
N LYS A 284 -13.68 -13.95 4.61
CA LYS A 284 -14.68 -14.39 3.64
C LYS A 284 -14.33 -13.96 2.22
N THR A 285 -14.04 -12.67 2.03
CA THR A 285 -13.66 -12.11 0.72
C THR A 285 -12.35 -12.68 0.24
N TRP A 286 -11.36 -12.79 1.12
CA TRP A 286 -10.06 -13.40 0.79
C TRP A 286 -10.23 -14.83 0.30
N ARG A 287 -10.98 -15.65 1.01
CA ARG A 287 -11.25 -17.04 0.64
C ARG A 287 -11.90 -17.13 -0.74
N SER A 288 -12.92 -16.32 -0.99
CA SER A 288 -13.61 -16.26 -2.29
C SER A 288 -12.67 -15.89 -3.45
N VAL A 289 -11.75 -14.95 -3.24
CA VAL A 289 -10.77 -14.57 -4.27
C VAL A 289 -9.70 -15.65 -4.42
N ARG A 290 -9.14 -16.14 -3.31
CA ARG A 290 -8.10 -17.16 -3.30
C ARG A 290 -8.53 -18.43 -4.03
N ASP A 291 -9.76 -18.90 -3.83
CA ASP A 291 -10.29 -20.10 -4.49
C ASP A 291 -10.25 -20.01 -6.03
N ARG A 292 -10.36 -18.80 -6.57
CA ARG A 292 -10.22 -18.53 -8.01
C ARG A 292 -8.77 -18.42 -8.48
N PHE A 293 -7.83 -18.17 -7.54
CA PHE A 293 -6.41 -18.03 -7.81
C PHE A 293 -5.55 -19.20 -7.30
N ILE A 294 -6.17 -20.32 -6.96
CA ILE A 294 -5.46 -21.57 -6.68
C ILE A 294 -4.55 -21.90 -7.89
N LYS A 295 -3.30 -22.24 -7.66
CA LYS A 295 -2.27 -22.46 -8.69
C LYS A 295 -1.89 -21.22 -9.51
N LYS A 296 -2.05 -20.04 -8.93
CA LYS A 296 -1.53 -18.77 -9.46
C LYS A 296 -0.57 -18.14 -8.46
N LYS A 297 0.32 -17.28 -8.94
CA LYS A 297 1.26 -16.57 -8.07
C LYS A 297 0.56 -15.42 -7.36
N VAL A 298 0.55 -15.44 -6.03
CA VAL A 298 -0.09 -14.43 -5.18
C VAL A 298 0.97 -13.70 -4.40
N ILE A 299 0.98 -12.37 -4.49
CA ILE A 299 1.88 -11.51 -3.73
C ILE A 299 1.04 -10.53 -2.90
N GLN A 300 1.24 -10.54 -1.61
CA GLN A 300 0.55 -9.70 -0.65
C GLN A 300 1.50 -8.64 -0.12
N PHE A 301 1.09 -7.39 -0.14
CA PHE A 301 1.82 -6.26 0.42
C PHE A 301 1.06 -5.71 1.61
N THR A 302 1.73 -5.55 2.72
CA THR A 302 1.11 -5.02 3.94
C THR A 302 2.13 -4.26 4.79
N ALA A 303 1.64 -3.31 5.60
CA ALA A 303 2.48 -2.69 6.62
C ALA A 303 2.56 -3.55 7.88
N THR A 304 1.54 -4.39 8.10
CA THR A 304 1.46 -5.29 9.25
C THR A 304 0.91 -6.64 8.78
N PRO A 305 1.43 -7.76 9.27
CA PRO A 305 0.95 -9.09 8.89
C PRO A 305 -0.35 -9.49 9.62
N PHE A 306 -0.97 -8.56 10.36
CA PHE A 306 -2.16 -8.81 11.15
C PHE A 306 -3.37 -8.10 10.55
N ARG A 307 -4.50 -8.79 10.53
CA ARG A 307 -5.79 -8.28 10.13
C ARG A 307 -6.46 -7.51 11.27
N ARG A 308 -7.58 -6.83 10.98
CA ARG A 308 -8.38 -6.10 11.99
C ARG A 308 -8.92 -7.01 13.10
N ASP A 309 -9.21 -8.26 12.79
CA ASP A 309 -9.65 -9.30 13.73
C ASP A 309 -8.49 -9.96 14.48
N LEU A 310 -7.29 -9.38 14.42
CA LEU A 310 -6.04 -9.86 15.00
C LEU A 310 -5.54 -11.20 14.42
N GLN A 311 -6.22 -11.74 13.42
CA GLN A 311 -5.72 -12.90 12.68
C GLN A 311 -4.60 -12.49 11.74
N ARG A 312 -3.68 -13.40 11.52
CA ARG A 312 -2.61 -13.22 10.56
C ARG A 312 -3.16 -13.18 9.12
N VAL A 313 -2.53 -12.41 8.27
CA VAL A 313 -2.72 -12.49 6.83
C VAL A 313 -2.24 -13.87 6.37
N ASP A 314 -3.06 -14.55 5.58
CA ASP A 314 -2.75 -15.87 5.05
C ASP A 314 -1.51 -15.86 4.14
N GLY A 315 -0.75 -16.94 4.09
CA GLY A 315 0.45 -17.09 3.26
C GLY A 315 1.77 -16.93 4.02
N LYS A 316 2.87 -17.19 3.32
CA LYS A 316 4.22 -17.14 3.87
C LYS A 316 4.79 -15.74 3.89
N ILE A 317 5.28 -15.25 5.04
CA ILE A 317 6.06 -14.03 5.10
C ILE A 317 7.44 -14.33 4.50
N ILE A 318 7.69 -13.78 3.32
CA ILE A 318 8.95 -13.97 2.61
C ILE A 318 9.93 -12.81 2.83
N PHE A 319 9.42 -11.67 3.25
CA PHE A 319 10.22 -10.49 3.55
C PHE A 319 9.55 -9.64 4.63
N ASN A 320 10.31 -9.28 5.65
CA ASN A 320 9.87 -8.42 6.73
C ASN A 320 10.93 -7.33 6.98
N TYR A 321 10.60 -6.07 6.66
CA TYR A 321 11.46 -4.94 6.96
C TYR A 321 10.98 -4.28 8.25
N LYS A 322 11.82 -4.31 9.27
CA LYS A 322 11.46 -3.82 10.61
C LYS A 322 11.33 -2.29 10.63
N LEU A 323 10.40 -1.77 11.43
CA LEU A 323 10.22 -0.33 11.60
C LEU A 323 11.49 0.34 12.13
N GLY A 324 12.20 -0.33 13.05
CA GLY A 324 13.48 0.15 13.59
C GLY A 324 14.56 0.30 12.52
N ASP A 325 14.61 -0.59 11.54
CA ASP A 325 15.55 -0.46 10.41
C ASP A 325 15.16 0.73 9.52
N ALA A 326 13.85 0.93 9.32
CA ALA A 326 13.34 2.07 8.56
C ALA A 326 13.65 3.42 9.23
N GLN A 327 13.64 3.48 10.55
CA GLN A 327 14.03 4.67 11.31
C GLN A 327 15.55 4.89 11.23
N ARG A 328 16.36 3.85 11.45
CA ARG A 328 17.84 3.95 11.32
C ARG A 328 18.25 4.38 9.91
N ALA A 329 17.57 3.88 8.90
CA ALA A 329 17.76 4.31 7.51
C ALA A 329 17.20 5.70 7.20
N GLY A 330 16.62 6.38 8.19
CA GLY A 330 16.11 7.74 8.05
C GLY A 330 14.88 7.87 7.16
N TYR A 331 14.11 6.80 6.93
CA TYR A 331 12.85 6.87 6.17
C TYR A 331 11.72 7.48 6.99
N TYR A 332 11.88 7.53 8.31
CA TYR A 332 10.95 8.15 9.26
C TYR A 332 11.65 9.20 10.09
N LYS A 333 10.93 10.28 10.40
CA LYS A 333 11.33 11.25 11.41
C LYS A 333 10.83 10.81 12.79
N PRO A 334 11.52 11.19 13.87
CA PRO A 334 11.02 11.02 15.23
C PRO A 334 9.64 11.63 15.42
N ILE A 335 8.89 11.11 16.39
CA ILE A 335 7.57 11.60 16.78
C ILE A 335 7.66 12.17 18.18
N ASN A 336 7.11 13.35 18.35
CA ASN A 336 6.96 13.96 19.67
C ASN A 336 5.63 13.53 20.28
N LEU A 337 5.65 12.76 21.36
CA LEU A 337 4.44 12.38 22.10
C LEU A 337 4.16 13.39 23.21
N LYS A 338 3.01 14.07 23.11
CA LYS A 338 2.44 14.87 24.20
C LYS A 338 1.26 14.12 24.83
N THR A 339 1.34 13.85 26.11
CA THR A 339 0.29 13.18 26.85
C THR A 339 -0.50 14.18 27.70
N VAL A 340 -1.80 13.95 27.81
CA VAL A 340 -2.66 14.62 28.79
C VAL A 340 -3.20 13.59 29.77
N GLU A 341 -3.42 14.02 31.01
CA GLU A 341 -3.97 13.17 32.08
C GLU A 341 -5.31 13.79 32.54
N GLU A 342 -6.40 13.37 31.91
CA GLU A 342 -7.74 13.81 32.27
C GLU A 342 -8.60 12.60 32.60
N TYR A 343 -9.00 12.49 33.86
CA TYR A 343 -9.78 11.37 34.41
C TYR A 343 -11.30 11.60 34.39
N GLY A 344 -11.73 12.78 33.97
CA GLY A 344 -13.15 13.15 33.90
C GLY A 344 -13.97 12.35 32.88
N ASP A 345 -15.14 12.84 32.59
CA ASP A 345 -16.00 12.26 31.56
C ASP A 345 -15.42 12.40 30.14
N GLN A 346 -16.08 11.79 29.16
CA GLN A 346 -15.60 11.82 27.77
C GLN A 346 -15.46 13.24 27.24
N LYS A 347 -16.34 14.16 27.66
CA LYS A 347 -16.30 15.57 27.25
C LYS A 347 -15.05 16.27 27.79
N ALA A 348 -14.71 16.06 29.05
CA ALA A 348 -13.52 16.60 29.67
C ALA A 348 -12.25 16.05 29.02
N ARG A 349 -12.21 14.75 28.75
CA ARG A 349 -11.08 14.09 28.04
C ARG A 349 -10.89 14.64 26.63
N ASP A 350 -11.98 14.81 25.88
CA ASP A 350 -11.94 15.39 24.54
C ASP A 350 -11.45 16.84 24.58
N GLU A 351 -11.90 17.62 25.54
CA GLU A 351 -11.48 19.00 25.69
C GLU A 351 -9.99 19.13 26.03
N ALA A 352 -9.47 18.28 26.92
CA ALA A 352 -8.05 18.24 27.27
C ALA A 352 -7.17 17.91 26.05
N VAL A 353 -7.50 16.86 25.31
CA VAL A 353 -6.79 16.47 24.08
C VAL A 353 -6.88 17.58 23.03
N ALA A 354 -8.06 18.15 22.79
CA ALA A 354 -8.27 19.20 21.79
C ALA A 354 -7.47 20.47 22.14
N ARG A 355 -7.46 20.93 23.41
CA ARG A 355 -6.67 22.09 23.85
C ARG A 355 -5.18 21.87 23.63
N ALA A 356 -4.65 20.74 24.06
CA ALA A 356 -3.24 20.40 23.87
C ALA A 356 -2.84 20.31 22.40
N ALA A 357 -3.74 19.81 21.54
CA ALA A 357 -3.50 19.71 20.10
C ALA A 357 -3.54 21.08 19.40
N VAL A 358 -4.50 21.93 19.77
CA VAL A 358 -4.58 23.31 19.24
C VAL A 358 -3.38 24.13 19.69
N GLU A 359 -2.92 23.98 20.92
CA GLU A 359 -1.72 24.65 21.43
C GLU A 359 -0.48 24.21 20.66
N ALA A 360 -0.30 22.90 20.44
CA ALA A 360 0.79 22.38 19.62
C ALA A 360 0.76 22.96 18.20
N LEU A 361 -0.43 22.99 17.56
CA LEU A 361 -0.57 23.58 16.24
C LEU A 361 -0.23 25.08 16.22
N ARG A 362 -0.68 25.84 17.23
CA ARG A 362 -0.36 27.28 17.34
C ARG A 362 1.14 27.52 17.52
N HIS A 363 1.79 26.71 18.36
CA HIS A 363 3.23 26.77 18.52
C HIS A 363 3.96 26.49 17.20
N ASP A 364 3.61 25.42 16.51
CA ASP A 364 4.22 25.06 15.23
C ASP A 364 4.04 26.17 14.17
N LEU A 365 2.85 26.76 14.08
CA LEU A 365 2.56 27.83 13.11
C LEU A 365 3.20 29.17 13.45
N ASN A 366 3.18 29.58 14.72
CA ASN A 366 3.57 30.92 15.15
C ASN A 366 5.03 31.02 15.53
N ASP A 367 5.56 30.05 16.26
CA ASP A 367 6.91 30.07 16.82
C ASP A 367 7.90 29.40 15.88
N GLU A 368 7.60 28.18 15.44
CA GLU A 368 8.48 27.40 14.56
C GLU A 368 8.31 27.73 13.07
N LYS A 369 7.28 28.51 12.70
CA LYS A 369 6.91 28.86 11.30
C LYS A 369 6.72 27.64 10.41
N LEU A 370 6.25 26.53 10.97
CA LEU A 370 5.97 25.28 10.28
C LEU A 370 4.53 25.28 9.76
N ASP A 371 4.36 24.87 8.52
CA ASP A 371 3.04 24.84 7.86
C ASP A 371 2.31 23.53 8.17
N HIS A 372 1.91 23.36 9.44
CA HIS A 372 1.28 22.14 9.93
C HIS A 372 -0.25 22.19 9.86
N ILE A 373 -0.85 21.00 9.82
CA ILE A 373 -2.29 20.74 9.93
C ILE A 373 -2.51 19.73 11.04
N LEU A 374 -3.53 19.99 11.85
CA LEU A 374 -3.99 19.10 12.90
C LEU A 374 -5.02 18.12 12.34
N LEU A 375 -4.83 16.83 12.64
CA LEU A 375 -5.77 15.78 12.37
C LEU A 375 -6.34 15.25 13.68
N ALA A 376 -7.62 15.49 13.92
CA ALA A 376 -8.38 14.95 15.04
C ALA A 376 -9.10 13.67 14.60
N ARG A 377 -8.78 12.55 15.24
CA ARG A 377 -9.31 11.25 14.88
C ARG A 377 -10.28 10.72 15.92
N THR A 378 -11.38 10.13 15.44
CA THR A 378 -12.43 9.50 16.24
C THR A 378 -12.96 8.23 15.59
N GLU A 379 -13.73 7.41 16.34
CA GLU A 379 -14.25 6.12 15.86
C GLU A 379 -15.58 6.22 15.11
N THR A 380 -16.41 7.24 15.39
CA THR A 380 -17.76 7.34 14.81
C THR A 380 -18.10 8.73 14.29
N GLN A 381 -19.06 8.81 13.35
CA GLN A 381 -19.54 10.09 12.81
C GLN A 381 -20.16 10.99 13.89
N ALA A 382 -20.96 10.42 14.80
CA ALA A 382 -21.55 11.17 15.89
C ALA A 382 -20.49 11.82 16.80
N ARG A 383 -19.39 11.11 17.04
CA ARG A 383 -18.24 11.64 17.78
C ARG A 383 -17.54 12.76 17.00
N ALA A 384 -17.40 12.59 15.68
CA ALA A 384 -16.80 13.61 14.83
C ALA A 384 -17.62 14.91 14.82
N ASP A 385 -18.94 14.83 14.89
CA ASP A 385 -19.81 16.00 14.98
C ASP A 385 -19.57 16.76 16.29
N VAL A 386 -19.53 16.05 17.42
CA VAL A 386 -19.22 16.63 18.74
C VAL A 386 -17.84 17.30 18.76
N LEU A 387 -16.84 16.63 18.18
CA LEU A 387 -15.48 17.17 18.10
C LEU A 387 -15.39 18.38 17.16
N ALA A 388 -16.14 18.39 16.06
CA ALA A 388 -16.15 19.55 15.17
C ALA A 388 -16.65 20.81 15.89
N ASP A 389 -17.73 20.70 16.66
CA ASP A 389 -18.25 21.78 17.47
C ASP A 389 -17.25 22.19 18.56
N LEU A 390 -16.53 21.25 19.14
CA LEU A 390 -15.48 21.52 20.12
C LEU A 390 -14.33 22.31 19.50
N TYR A 391 -13.77 21.84 18.38
CA TYR A 391 -12.68 22.53 17.70
C TYR A 391 -13.10 23.89 17.12
N GLN A 392 -14.36 24.02 16.66
CA GLN A 392 -14.90 25.30 16.21
C GLN A 392 -14.98 26.33 17.35
N ARG A 393 -15.22 25.90 18.58
CA ARG A 393 -15.21 26.76 19.77
C ARG A 393 -13.81 27.10 20.25
N LEU A 394 -12.86 26.14 20.18
CA LEU A 394 -11.51 26.30 20.71
C LEU A 394 -10.57 27.05 19.75
N ALA A 395 -10.77 26.90 18.46
CA ALA A 395 -9.88 27.44 17.44
C ALA A 395 -10.64 27.76 16.13
N PRO A 396 -11.62 28.69 16.17
CA PRO A 396 -12.40 29.07 14.98
C PRO A 396 -11.52 29.63 13.84
N GLU A 397 -10.38 30.22 14.19
CA GLU A 397 -9.38 30.74 13.22
C GLU A 397 -8.79 29.65 12.31
N PHE A 398 -8.86 28.40 12.71
CA PHE A 398 -8.36 27.26 11.93
C PHE A 398 -9.42 26.58 11.07
N ALA A 399 -10.62 27.12 11.02
CA ALA A 399 -11.74 26.66 10.18
C ALA A 399 -11.85 25.11 10.15
N PRO A 400 -12.24 24.45 11.26
CA PRO A 400 -12.30 23.02 11.35
C PRO A 400 -13.23 22.38 10.31
N VAL A 401 -12.80 21.30 9.65
CA VAL A 401 -13.57 20.59 8.64
C VAL A 401 -13.69 19.11 8.99
N LYS A 402 -14.84 18.52 8.65
CA LYS A 402 -15.11 17.10 8.83
C LYS A 402 -14.87 16.35 7.53
N VAL A 403 -14.28 15.15 7.62
CA VAL A 403 -14.03 14.28 6.47
C VAL A 403 -14.38 12.83 6.84
N TYR A 404 -15.28 12.20 6.09
CA TYR A 404 -15.76 10.83 6.32
C TYR A 404 -15.35 9.86 5.22
N SER A 405 -15.10 8.58 5.57
CA SER A 405 -14.61 7.57 4.61
C SER A 405 -15.67 7.00 3.67
N ASP A 406 -16.86 6.84 4.14
CA ASP A 406 -17.93 6.09 3.48
C ASP A 406 -18.86 6.94 2.62
N ARG A 407 -18.67 8.26 2.63
CA ARG A 407 -19.38 9.20 1.77
C ARG A 407 -18.42 10.07 0.98
N LEU A 408 -18.11 9.63 -0.22
CA LEU A 408 -17.50 10.49 -1.24
C LEU A 408 -18.58 11.41 -1.84
N ASP A 409 -19.29 12.13 -0.98
CA ASP A 409 -20.16 13.20 -1.44
C ASP A 409 -19.35 14.37 -2.00
N SER A 410 -20.02 15.28 -2.68
CA SER A 410 -19.38 16.44 -3.30
C SER A 410 -18.71 17.37 -2.28
N GLN A 411 -19.22 17.42 -1.04
CA GLN A 411 -18.70 18.27 0.03
C GLN A 411 -17.38 17.73 0.59
N ASN A 412 -17.26 16.42 0.84
CA ASN A 412 -16.02 15.80 1.27
C ASN A 412 -14.92 15.91 0.21
N ARG A 413 -15.26 15.73 -1.07
CA ARG A 413 -14.29 15.94 -2.17
C ARG A 413 -13.84 17.38 -2.25
N ALA A 414 -14.76 18.34 -2.13
CA ALA A 414 -14.44 19.76 -2.15
C ALA A 414 -13.52 20.14 -0.98
N ALA A 415 -13.81 19.66 0.23
CA ALA A 415 -12.98 19.89 1.42
C ALA A 415 -11.57 19.31 1.26
N LEU A 416 -11.46 18.07 0.77
CA LEU A 416 -10.17 17.43 0.51
C LEU A 416 -9.38 18.11 -0.63
N THR A 417 -10.06 18.55 -1.67
CA THR A 417 -9.45 19.30 -2.78
C THR A 417 -8.97 20.66 -2.31
N ALA A 418 -9.77 21.37 -1.53
CA ALA A 418 -9.40 22.68 -0.97
C ALA A 418 -8.18 22.57 -0.04
N LEU A 419 -8.12 21.51 0.79
CA LEU A 419 -6.94 21.22 1.61
C LEU A 419 -5.70 20.92 0.78
N LYS A 420 -5.82 20.16 -0.32
CA LYS A 420 -4.69 19.84 -1.22
C LYS A 420 -4.21 21.04 -2.02
N GLU A 421 -5.12 21.81 -2.55
CA GLU A 421 -4.80 22.95 -3.42
C GLU A 421 -4.44 24.22 -2.65
N ARG A 422 -4.65 24.26 -1.32
CA ARG A 422 -4.43 25.45 -0.45
C ARG A 422 -5.07 26.73 -0.98
N LYS A 423 -5.99 26.62 -1.92
CA LYS A 423 -6.71 27.76 -2.46
C LYS A 423 -7.76 28.23 -1.47
N ASN A 424 -7.44 29.24 -0.70
CA ASN A 424 -8.36 30.03 0.14
C ASN A 424 -9.05 29.32 1.32
N SER A 425 -8.69 28.11 1.70
CA SER A 425 -9.20 27.52 2.93
C SER A 425 -8.20 27.79 4.05
N GLY A 426 -8.55 28.66 4.98
CA GLY A 426 -7.84 28.83 6.25
C GLY A 426 -7.90 27.60 7.14
N SER A 427 -8.42 26.47 6.63
CA SER A 427 -8.61 25.23 7.35
C SER A 427 -7.29 24.59 7.74
N ARG A 428 -7.09 24.46 9.05
CA ARG A 428 -5.90 23.87 9.68
C ARG A 428 -6.25 22.70 10.60
N VAL A 429 -7.54 22.42 10.79
CA VAL A 429 -8.03 21.32 11.63
C VAL A 429 -8.94 20.44 10.81
N VAL A 430 -8.63 19.16 10.75
CA VAL A 430 -9.40 18.11 10.06
C VAL A 430 -9.87 17.10 11.07
N ILE A 431 -11.18 16.90 11.17
CA ILE A 431 -11.77 15.86 12.00
C ILE A 431 -12.14 14.69 11.10
N CYS A 432 -11.66 13.49 11.42
CA CYS A 432 -11.91 12.31 10.60
C CYS A 432 -12.39 11.12 11.40
N VAL A 433 -13.20 10.27 10.72
CA VAL A 433 -13.65 8.98 11.22
C VAL A 433 -12.94 7.91 10.40
N ASP A 434 -12.08 7.13 11.01
CA ASP A 434 -11.36 5.98 10.43
C ASP A 434 -10.70 6.21 9.04
N MET A 435 -10.78 7.46 8.54
CA MET A 435 -10.62 7.75 7.13
C MET A 435 -9.21 7.86 6.61
N LEU A 436 -8.33 8.39 7.35
CA LEU A 436 -7.00 8.68 6.80
C LEU A 436 -6.05 7.47 6.91
N GLY A 437 -6.67 6.27 6.96
CA GLY A 437 -5.98 5.00 6.90
C GLY A 437 -5.27 4.76 5.57
N GLU A 438 -5.84 5.09 4.39
CA GLU A 438 -5.30 4.71 3.09
C GLU A 438 -5.53 5.77 2.00
N GLY A 439 -4.54 5.92 1.12
CA GLY A 439 -4.68 6.78 -0.08
C GLY A 439 -4.57 8.28 0.16
N PHE A 440 -4.34 8.74 1.39
CA PHE A 440 -4.21 10.16 1.70
C PHE A 440 -2.76 10.51 2.06
N ASP A 441 -2.02 11.06 1.11
CA ASP A 441 -0.65 11.52 1.30
C ASP A 441 -0.63 13.05 1.39
N PHE A 442 -0.51 13.55 2.62
CA PHE A 442 -0.51 14.98 2.90
C PHE A 442 0.62 15.31 3.89
N PRO A 443 1.78 15.77 3.40
CA PRO A 443 2.98 15.96 4.22
C PRO A 443 2.81 16.90 5.41
N GLN A 444 1.88 17.84 5.32
CA GLN A 444 1.61 18.86 6.34
C GLN A 444 0.77 18.37 7.53
N LEU A 445 0.17 17.20 7.43
CA LEU A 445 -0.44 16.55 8.60
C LEU A 445 0.68 16.17 9.56
N LYS A 446 0.91 16.99 10.58
CA LYS A 446 2.00 16.82 11.53
C LYS A 446 1.57 16.89 13.00
N VAL A 447 0.36 17.35 13.27
CA VAL A 447 -0.24 17.30 14.61
C VAL A 447 -1.39 16.30 14.58
N ALA A 448 -1.33 15.26 15.42
CA ALA A 448 -2.36 14.23 15.53
C ALA A 448 -2.99 14.24 16.93
N ALA A 449 -4.31 14.41 16.99
CA ALA A 449 -5.09 14.31 18.22
C ALA A 449 -5.89 12.99 18.22
N LEU A 450 -5.57 12.10 19.16
CA LEU A 450 -6.24 10.80 19.31
C LEU A 450 -7.30 10.92 20.38
N HIS A 451 -8.57 11.11 19.98
CA HIS A 451 -9.70 11.23 20.90
C HIS A 451 -10.26 9.88 21.34
N ASP A 452 -10.11 8.88 20.49
CA ASP A 452 -10.51 7.51 20.80
C ASP A 452 -9.30 6.58 20.60
N THR A 453 -9.01 5.77 21.60
CA THR A 453 -7.91 4.79 21.55
C THR A 453 -8.32 3.58 20.75
N HIS A 454 -7.51 3.24 19.74
CA HIS A 454 -7.81 2.07 18.92
C HIS A 454 -7.66 0.76 19.69
N LYS A 455 -8.58 -0.16 19.38
CA LYS A 455 -8.50 -1.56 19.80
C LYS A 455 -7.30 -2.30 19.20
N SER A 456 -6.74 -1.79 18.08
CA SER A 456 -5.64 -2.42 17.37
C SER A 456 -4.41 -1.52 17.29
N LEU A 457 -3.29 -1.99 17.84
CA LEU A 457 -1.98 -1.37 17.73
C LEU A 457 -1.56 -1.14 16.26
N ALA A 458 -1.86 -2.09 15.38
CA ALA A 458 -1.51 -2.02 13.96
C ALA A 458 -2.11 -0.78 13.27
N ILE A 459 -3.37 -0.46 13.55
CA ILE A 459 -4.03 0.71 12.98
C ILE A 459 -3.42 2.00 13.53
N THR A 460 -3.11 2.04 14.82
CA THR A 460 -2.43 3.19 15.45
C THR A 460 -1.05 3.42 14.82
N LEU A 461 -0.27 2.38 14.62
CA LEU A 461 1.06 2.46 13.99
C LEU A 461 0.98 2.92 12.53
N GLN A 462 0.00 2.45 11.77
CA GLN A 462 -0.21 2.89 10.39
C GLN A 462 -0.63 4.37 10.32
N PHE A 463 -1.50 4.78 11.22
CA PHE A 463 -1.93 6.16 11.35
C PHE A 463 -0.74 7.07 11.67
N ILE A 464 0.02 6.75 12.72
CA ILE A 464 1.19 7.51 13.15
C ILE A 464 2.29 7.50 12.08
N GLY A 465 2.53 6.37 11.41
CA GLY A 465 3.53 6.25 10.35
C GLY A 465 3.33 7.19 9.15
N ARG A 466 2.14 7.79 9.00
CA ARG A 466 1.89 8.79 7.94
C ARG A 466 2.45 10.16 8.27
N PHE A 467 2.45 10.51 9.55
CA PHE A 467 2.96 11.79 10.03
C PHE A 467 4.49 11.87 9.99
N THR A 468 5.16 10.72 9.94
CA THR A 468 6.63 10.63 9.96
C THR A 468 7.27 10.65 8.59
N ARG A 469 6.48 10.59 7.50
CA ARG A 469 7.00 10.58 6.13
C ARG A 469 7.85 11.81 5.83
N LYS A 470 8.99 11.56 5.18
CA LYS A 470 9.77 12.63 4.56
C LYS A 470 9.11 13.03 3.24
N GLY A 471 8.71 14.29 3.12
CA GLY A 471 8.28 14.88 1.86
C GLY A 471 9.45 15.56 1.14
N PRO A 472 9.23 16.05 -0.08
CA PRO A 472 10.22 16.85 -0.81
C PRO A 472 10.58 18.16 -0.09
N ILE A 473 9.74 18.62 0.83
CA ILE A 473 9.97 19.79 1.69
C ILE A 473 10.10 19.29 3.12
N ASP A 474 11.10 19.76 3.85
CA ASP A 474 11.21 19.49 5.28
C ASP A 474 10.13 20.26 6.05
N VAL A 475 9.09 19.54 6.44
CA VAL A 475 7.95 20.07 7.18
C VAL A 475 8.06 19.82 8.71
N GLY A 476 9.27 19.56 9.24
CA GLY A 476 9.46 19.40 10.68
C GLY A 476 9.06 18.02 11.23
N GLN A 477 9.03 17.94 12.56
CA GLN A 477 8.69 16.74 13.32
C GLN A 477 7.18 16.64 13.55
N ALA A 478 6.65 15.43 13.66
CA ALA A 478 5.25 15.21 13.98
C ALA A 478 5.02 15.18 15.50
N THR A 479 3.88 15.71 15.95
CA THR A 479 3.43 15.66 17.34
C THR A 479 2.14 14.85 17.44
N VAL A 480 2.11 13.86 18.34
CA VAL A 480 0.93 13.05 18.64
C VAL A 480 0.44 13.38 20.04
N ILE A 481 -0.82 13.68 20.18
CA ILE A 481 -1.48 14.00 21.45
C ILE A 481 -2.49 12.92 21.79
N THR A 482 -2.43 12.40 23.01
CA THR A 482 -3.39 11.39 23.51
C THR A 482 -3.61 11.54 25.01
N ASN A 483 -4.80 11.13 25.47
CA ASN A 483 -5.08 11.03 26.90
C ASN A 483 -4.63 9.66 27.43
N ILE A 484 -3.79 9.66 28.45
CA ILE A 484 -3.27 8.44 29.08
C ILE A 484 -4.08 7.99 30.31
N ALA A 485 -4.98 8.84 30.81
CA ALA A 485 -5.89 8.48 31.89
C ALA A 485 -7.00 7.51 31.47
N ASP A 486 -7.09 7.16 30.16
CA ASP A 486 -7.99 6.13 29.69
C ASP A 486 -7.49 4.75 30.15
N PRO A 487 -8.28 3.96 30.93
CA PRO A 487 -7.87 2.64 31.40
C PRO A 487 -7.50 1.65 30.30
N GLN A 488 -7.99 1.85 29.08
CA GLN A 488 -7.60 1.04 27.92
C GLN A 488 -6.25 1.50 27.32
N ALA A 489 -5.90 2.77 27.46
CA ALA A 489 -4.59 3.30 27.14
C ALA A 489 -3.55 2.95 28.19
N GLU A 490 -3.95 2.93 29.48
CA GLU A 490 -3.06 2.69 30.60
C GLU A 490 -2.37 1.33 30.53
N ASN A 491 -3.07 0.25 30.22
CA ASN A 491 -2.46 -1.08 30.06
C ASN A 491 -1.50 -1.21 28.88
N LYS A 492 -1.66 -0.34 27.86
CA LYS A 492 -0.78 -0.34 26.66
C LYS A 492 0.36 0.67 26.75
N LEU A 493 0.18 1.71 27.57
CA LEU A 493 1.12 2.82 27.75
C LEU A 493 1.86 2.76 29.09
N ALA A 494 1.38 1.99 30.07
CA ALA A 494 2.05 1.85 31.37
C ALA A 494 3.48 1.31 31.26
N GLY A 495 3.74 0.45 30.30
CA GLY A 495 5.09 0.04 29.93
C GLY A 495 5.99 1.18 29.41
N LEU A 496 5.38 2.24 28.86
CA LEU A 496 6.06 3.43 28.36
C LEU A 496 6.66 4.29 29.47
N TYR A 497 5.88 4.48 30.55
CA TYR A 497 6.27 5.38 31.65
C TYR A 497 7.31 4.77 32.57
N ALA A 498 7.28 3.44 32.74
CA ALA A 498 8.17 2.73 33.65
C ALA A 498 9.64 2.74 33.20
N GLU A 499 9.91 2.95 31.93
CA GLU A 499 11.26 2.81 31.36
C GLU A 499 11.86 4.11 30.81
N GLY A 500 11.15 5.26 30.82
CA GLY A 500 11.65 6.52 30.23
C GLY A 500 11.96 6.39 28.73
N ALA A 501 11.27 5.48 28.05
CA ALA A 501 11.56 5.12 26.67
C ALA A 501 11.10 6.22 25.71
N ASP A 502 11.92 6.50 24.72
CA ASP A 502 11.56 7.30 23.57
C ASP A 502 10.36 6.64 22.85
N TRP A 503 9.35 7.45 22.48
CA TRP A 503 8.17 6.98 21.76
C TRP A 503 8.53 6.17 20.51
N ASP A 504 9.57 6.58 19.81
CA ASP A 504 10.11 5.86 18.67
C ASP A 504 10.60 4.44 19.02
N GLN A 505 11.21 4.30 20.20
CA GLN A 505 11.67 3.00 20.68
C GLN A 505 10.50 2.09 21.05
N LEU A 506 9.43 2.65 21.60
CA LEU A 506 8.26 1.87 21.96
C LEU A 506 7.49 1.39 20.73
N ILE A 507 7.20 2.27 19.76
CA ILE A 507 6.57 1.89 18.49
C ILE A 507 7.39 0.78 17.84
N ARG A 508 8.71 0.90 17.86
CA ARG A 508 9.64 -0.10 17.36
C ARG A 508 9.48 -1.43 18.10
N ARG A 509 9.62 -1.43 19.44
CA ARG A 509 9.52 -2.65 20.26
C ARG A 509 8.18 -3.36 20.08
N LEU A 510 7.07 -2.63 20.22
CA LEU A 510 5.74 -3.21 20.11
C LEU A 510 5.46 -3.82 18.72
N ALA A 511 5.98 -3.19 17.66
CA ALA A 511 5.84 -3.71 16.31
C ALA A 511 6.76 -4.92 16.05
N GLU A 512 8.02 -4.84 16.46
CA GLU A 512 9.02 -5.90 16.27
C GLU A 512 8.70 -7.13 17.12
N GLU A 513 8.41 -6.95 18.41
CA GLU A 513 8.07 -8.05 19.32
C GLU A 513 6.83 -8.80 18.85
N ARG A 514 5.83 -8.09 18.34
CA ARG A 514 4.61 -8.73 17.84
C ARG A 514 4.85 -9.48 16.53
N ILE A 515 5.56 -8.88 15.58
CA ILE A 515 5.90 -9.55 14.32
C ILE A 515 6.82 -10.74 14.57
N ASP A 516 7.86 -10.58 15.39
CA ASP A 516 8.79 -11.66 15.72
C ASP A 516 8.11 -12.78 16.53
N GLY A 517 7.18 -12.44 17.44
CA GLY A 517 6.37 -13.41 18.17
C GLY A 517 5.48 -14.24 17.25
N GLU A 518 4.81 -13.61 16.30
CA GLU A 518 3.97 -14.30 15.32
C GLU A 518 4.79 -15.15 14.33
N LEU A 519 5.99 -14.69 13.94
CA LEU A 519 6.89 -15.50 13.11
C LEU A 519 7.34 -16.77 13.84
N ARG A 520 7.70 -16.66 15.13
CA ARG A 520 8.05 -17.82 15.96
C ARG A 520 6.88 -18.76 16.14
N LEU A 521 5.68 -18.23 16.39
CA LEU A 521 4.47 -19.03 16.52
C LEU A 521 4.14 -19.75 15.20
N GLN A 522 4.38 -19.08 14.04
CA GLN A 522 4.24 -19.73 12.74
C GLN A 522 5.16 -20.93 12.61
N ASP A 523 6.45 -20.76 12.93
CA ASP A 523 7.44 -21.84 12.84
C ASP A 523 7.02 -23.03 13.71
N VAL A 524 6.49 -22.76 14.91
CA VAL A 524 5.98 -23.82 15.82
C VAL A 524 4.73 -24.47 15.23
N VAL A 525 3.75 -23.70 14.76
CA VAL A 525 2.49 -24.25 14.21
C VAL A 525 2.72 -25.04 12.92
N GLU A 526 3.66 -24.61 12.06
CA GLU A 526 4.02 -25.36 10.84
C GLU A 526 4.69 -26.71 11.15
N GLN A 527 5.36 -26.85 12.30
CA GLN A 527 5.99 -28.10 12.74
C GLN A 527 4.98 -29.07 13.39
N LEU A 528 3.82 -28.57 13.84
CA LEU A 528 2.80 -29.37 14.49
C LEU A 528 2.03 -30.24 13.49
N LYS A 529 2.02 -31.54 13.74
CA LYS A 529 1.18 -32.48 13.00
C LYS A 529 -0.23 -32.45 13.58
N GLN A 530 -1.14 -31.84 12.86
CA GLN A 530 -2.53 -31.65 13.28
C GLN A 530 -3.33 -32.94 13.21
N GLN A 531 -4.14 -33.19 14.25
CA GLN A 531 -5.12 -34.27 14.33
C GLN A 531 -6.47 -33.67 14.75
N GLY A 532 -7.53 -33.93 13.97
CA GLY A 532 -8.85 -33.39 14.20
C GLY A 532 -9.14 -32.10 13.43
N THR A 533 -10.39 -31.67 13.52
CA THR A 533 -10.87 -30.45 12.83
C THR A 533 -11.14 -29.37 13.86
N LEU A 534 -10.36 -28.30 13.84
CA LEU A 534 -10.66 -27.12 14.63
C LEU A 534 -11.93 -26.45 14.07
N SER A 535 -12.83 -25.98 14.94
CA SER A 535 -14.01 -25.26 14.47
C SER A 535 -13.58 -24.02 13.67
N ALA A 536 -14.36 -23.62 12.65
CA ALA A 536 -14.03 -22.48 11.80
C ALA A 536 -13.95 -21.14 12.57
N GLU A 537 -14.48 -21.11 13.80
CA GLU A 537 -14.47 -19.95 14.68
C GLU A 537 -13.26 -19.93 15.62
N LEU A 538 -12.63 -21.08 15.86
CA LEU A 538 -11.43 -21.22 16.67
C LEU A 538 -10.19 -21.31 15.78
N SER A 539 -9.27 -20.37 15.95
CA SER A 539 -7.96 -20.39 15.31
C SER A 539 -6.89 -20.35 16.39
N LEU A 540 -5.87 -21.19 16.27
CA LEU A 540 -4.69 -21.14 17.17
C LEU A 540 -4.08 -19.73 17.24
N TRP A 541 -4.24 -18.97 16.16
CA TRP A 541 -3.78 -17.57 16.07
C TRP A 541 -4.58 -16.59 16.94
N ASN A 542 -5.80 -16.95 17.34
CA ASN A 542 -6.69 -16.13 18.17
C ASN A 542 -6.59 -16.46 19.65
N LEU A 543 -5.95 -17.57 20.00
CA LEU A 543 -5.80 -17.94 21.40
C LEU A 543 -4.91 -16.93 22.12
N ARG A 544 -5.43 -16.32 23.14
CA ARG A 544 -4.72 -15.43 24.08
C ARG A 544 -4.97 -15.95 25.50
N PRO A 545 -4.40 -17.11 25.84
CA PRO A 545 -4.69 -17.74 27.11
C PRO A 545 -4.15 -16.91 28.27
N ALA A 546 -4.86 -16.92 29.37
CA ALA A 546 -4.31 -16.60 30.67
C ALA A 546 -3.37 -17.76 31.06
N ILE A 547 -2.07 -17.56 30.96
CA ILE A 547 -1.10 -18.61 31.15
C ILE A 547 -0.94 -18.91 32.63
N SER A 548 -1.24 -20.14 33.03
CA SER A 548 -0.79 -20.73 34.30
C SER A 548 0.19 -21.84 33.97
N THR A 549 1.42 -21.72 34.45
CA THR A 549 2.46 -22.71 34.15
C THR A 549 2.72 -23.56 35.38
N GLN A 550 2.64 -24.88 35.21
CA GLN A 550 2.99 -25.85 36.24
C GLN A 550 4.14 -26.74 35.77
N PHE A 551 5.17 -26.88 36.58
CA PHE A 551 6.32 -27.71 36.28
C PHE A 551 6.29 -28.99 37.10
N TYR A 552 6.39 -30.11 36.39
CA TYR A 552 6.47 -31.45 37.03
C TYR A 552 7.81 -32.11 36.69
N ARG A 553 8.49 -32.66 37.69
CA ARG A 553 9.62 -33.53 37.47
C ARG A 553 9.10 -34.96 37.28
N THR A 554 9.33 -35.54 36.12
CA THR A 554 8.94 -36.93 35.82
C THR A 554 10.15 -37.86 35.79
N LYS A 555 9.92 -39.16 36.13
CA LYS A 555 10.87 -40.24 35.94
C LYS A 555 10.63 -40.99 34.62
N CYS A 556 9.61 -40.61 33.86
CA CYS A 556 9.31 -41.23 32.58
C CYS A 556 10.44 -40.98 31.59
N LYS A 557 10.82 -42.03 30.88
CA LYS A 557 11.88 -41.95 29.86
C LYS A 557 11.33 -41.75 28.46
N ASP A 558 10.06 -42.09 28.26
CA ASP A 558 9.43 -42.10 26.96
C ASP A 558 8.42 -40.96 26.85
N TRP A 559 8.34 -40.37 25.65
CA TRP A 559 7.35 -39.38 25.27
C TRP A 559 6.06 -40.08 24.82
N ALA A 560 4.99 -39.95 25.58
CA ALA A 560 3.70 -40.58 25.31
C ALA A 560 2.58 -39.53 25.32
N PRO A 561 2.54 -38.60 24.30
CA PRO A 561 1.67 -37.43 24.31
C PRO A 561 0.18 -37.77 24.33
N LEU A 562 -0.24 -38.88 23.74
CA LEU A 562 -1.66 -39.26 23.66
C LEU A 562 -2.27 -39.70 24.99
N GLN A 563 -1.48 -39.91 26.03
CA GLN A 563 -1.98 -40.20 27.38
C GLN A 563 -2.62 -38.98 28.06
N TYR A 564 -2.53 -37.81 27.47
CA TYR A 564 -3.24 -36.61 27.99
C TYR A 564 -4.74 -36.85 28.11
N ALA A 565 -5.33 -37.69 27.26
CA ALA A 565 -6.75 -38.03 27.27
C ALA A 565 -7.23 -38.65 28.58
N ASP A 566 -6.34 -39.37 29.29
CA ASP A 566 -6.66 -39.97 30.58
C ASP A 566 -6.79 -38.92 31.67
N VAL A 567 -6.15 -37.78 31.52
CA VAL A 567 -6.13 -36.66 32.49
C VAL A 567 -7.20 -35.63 32.18
N LEU A 568 -7.29 -35.17 30.95
CA LEU A 568 -8.14 -34.08 30.53
C LEU A 568 -9.57 -34.50 30.11
N ARG A 569 -9.83 -35.82 30.01
CA ARG A 569 -11.13 -36.35 29.60
C ARG A 569 -11.74 -35.60 28.41
N PRO A 570 -11.09 -35.68 27.23
CA PRO A 570 -11.49 -34.87 26.09
C PRO A 570 -12.94 -35.14 25.68
N SER A 571 -13.67 -34.07 25.37
CA SER A 571 -14.99 -34.15 24.74
C SER A 571 -14.85 -34.51 23.26
N ALA A 572 -15.98 -34.80 22.58
CA ALA A 572 -15.99 -35.07 21.15
C ALA A 572 -15.47 -33.89 20.28
N GLU A 573 -15.32 -32.71 20.87
CA GLU A 573 -14.84 -31.49 20.21
C GLU A 573 -13.38 -31.14 20.57
N THR A 574 -12.56 -32.17 20.88
CA THR A 574 -11.17 -31.96 21.23
C THR A 574 -10.30 -31.93 19.97
N TRP A 575 -9.53 -30.87 19.83
CA TRP A 575 -8.49 -30.76 18.81
C TRP A 575 -7.11 -30.87 19.47
N TYR A 576 -6.15 -31.53 18.82
CA TYR A 576 -4.77 -31.54 19.27
C TYR A 576 -3.77 -31.53 18.09
N ALA A 577 -2.57 -31.09 18.38
CA ALA A 577 -1.46 -31.11 17.45
C ALA A 577 -0.16 -31.51 18.18
N LEU A 578 0.72 -32.21 17.48
CA LEU A 578 1.95 -32.81 18.02
C LEU A 578 3.16 -32.30 17.24
N ASP A 579 4.21 -31.98 17.99
CA ASP A 579 5.58 -31.88 17.49
C ASP A 579 6.45 -32.95 18.19
N ASP A 580 6.80 -33.98 17.45
CA ASP A 580 7.61 -35.09 17.97
C ASP A 580 9.08 -34.67 18.19
N LYS A 581 9.56 -33.66 17.49
CA LYS A 581 10.95 -33.18 17.58
C LYS A 581 11.18 -32.43 18.88
N ASP A 582 10.33 -31.45 19.17
CA ASP A 582 10.45 -30.64 20.36
C ASP A 582 9.61 -31.15 21.52
N LYS A 583 8.96 -32.34 21.33
CA LYS A 583 8.11 -33.01 22.32
C LYS A 583 7.03 -32.10 22.88
N LEU A 584 6.35 -31.40 21.99
CA LEU A 584 5.27 -30.50 22.30
C LEU A 584 3.92 -31.10 21.93
N LEU A 585 2.98 -31.09 22.86
CA LEU A 585 1.56 -31.35 22.62
C LEU A 585 0.78 -30.08 22.88
N VAL A 586 0.02 -29.67 21.90
CA VAL A 586 -1.00 -28.60 22.05
C VAL A 586 -2.36 -29.27 21.93
N ALA A 587 -3.19 -29.15 22.95
CA ALA A 587 -4.56 -29.65 22.92
C ALA A 587 -5.55 -28.53 23.27
N VAL A 588 -6.62 -28.43 22.49
CA VAL A 588 -7.74 -27.53 22.75
C VAL A 588 -8.94 -28.37 23.16
N VAL A 589 -9.36 -28.20 24.40
CA VAL A 589 -10.46 -28.97 25.02
C VAL A 589 -11.55 -28.02 25.43
N ALA A 590 -12.77 -28.21 24.91
CA ALA A 590 -13.92 -27.46 25.36
C ALA A 590 -14.33 -27.94 26.75
N GLN A 591 -14.37 -27.03 27.72
CA GLN A 591 -14.90 -27.31 29.07
C GLN A 591 -16.04 -26.35 29.37
N SER A 592 -17.10 -26.86 30.00
CA SER A 592 -18.16 -26.04 30.59
C SER A 592 -17.92 -25.94 32.09
N GLU A 593 -17.66 -24.74 32.57
CA GLU A 593 -17.61 -24.48 34.03
C GLU A 593 -18.83 -23.71 34.53
N GLU A 594 -19.34 -24.11 35.70
CA GLU A 594 -20.27 -23.29 36.46
C GLU A 594 -19.50 -22.15 37.14
N VAL A 595 -19.71 -20.91 36.69
CA VAL A 595 -19.12 -19.74 37.32
C VAL A 595 -19.87 -19.38 38.59
N LYS A 596 -19.27 -19.58 39.75
CA LYS A 596 -19.82 -19.12 41.07
C LYS A 596 -19.35 -17.70 41.34
N TRP A 597 -20.27 -16.76 41.25
CA TRP A 597 -20.05 -15.35 41.63
C TRP A 597 -20.50 -15.13 43.08
N GLY A 598 -19.60 -15.29 44.07
CA GLY A 598 -19.85 -14.93 45.47
C GLY A 598 -21.13 -15.52 46.07
N ASP A 599 -21.68 -14.86 47.09
CA ASP A 599 -22.96 -15.26 47.78
C ASP A 599 -24.23 -14.89 47.00
N TYR A 600 -24.10 -14.37 45.79
CA TYR A 600 -25.21 -14.01 44.91
C TYR A 600 -25.49 -15.12 43.90
N GLN A 601 -26.68 -15.63 43.94
CA GLN A 601 -27.36 -16.60 43.07
C GLN A 601 -26.57 -17.16 41.88
N ASN A 602 -26.53 -18.48 41.79
CA ASN A 602 -26.01 -19.25 40.68
C ASN A 602 -26.52 -18.69 39.34
N ILE A 603 -25.65 -17.99 38.62
CA ILE A 603 -25.88 -17.71 37.21
C ILE A 603 -25.29 -18.89 36.44
N THR A 604 -26.17 -19.82 36.08
CA THR A 604 -25.86 -20.89 35.12
C THR A 604 -25.71 -20.26 33.71
N ASN A 605 -24.59 -19.67 33.43
CA ASN A 605 -24.16 -19.41 32.07
C ASN A 605 -22.99 -20.35 31.81
N SER A 606 -23.25 -21.39 31.05
CA SER A 606 -22.18 -22.19 30.45
C SER A 606 -21.41 -21.33 29.48
N LEU A 607 -20.38 -20.64 29.95
CA LEU A 607 -19.38 -20.06 29.09
C LEU A 607 -18.42 -21.18 28.67
N PRO A 608 -18.19 -21.42 27.39
CA PRO A 608 -17.18 -22.36 26.98
C PRO A 608 -15.81 -21.78 27.37
N ASN A 609 -15.15 -22.41 28.34
CA ASN A 609 -13.76 -22.16 28.63
C ASN A 609 -12.91 -23.04 27.73
N THR A 610 -11.98 -22.45 27.01
CA THR A 610 -10.90 -23.18 26.35
C THR A 610 -9.73 -23.25 27.32
N SER A 611 -9.39 -24.43 27.81
CA SER A 611 -8.15 -24.69 28.54
C SER A 611 -7.13 -25.34 27.60
N GLU A 612 -5.88 -24.89 27.67
CA GLU A 612 -4.73 -25.44 26.93
C GLU A 612 -4.23 -26.77 27.49
#